data_2001dd96ed9388f583f693440852a6c2
#
_entry.id   2001dd96ed9388f583f693440852a6c2
#
_cell.length_a   1.000
_cell.length_b   1.000
_cell.length_c   1.000
_cell.angle_alpha   90.00
_cell.angle_beta   90.00
_cell.angle_gamma   90.00
#
_symmetry.space_group_name_H-M   'P 1'
#
loop_
_entity.id
_entity.type
_entity.pdbx_description
1 polymer ?
#
loop_
_entity_poly.entity_id
_entity_poly.type
_entity_poly.pdbx_seq_one_letter_code
_entity_poly.pdbx_strand_id
1 'polypeptide(L)'
;DVAPSRGLGDVYKRQMVENLAPEVIAEKRHIYKGVSANVDFYSGFVYSMLDIPLELYTPIFAIARIVGWSAHRMEELVNMDKIIRPAYRSIMPEKAYVPLEER
;
A
#
# COMPACT_ATOMS: atom_id res chain seq x y z
N ASP A 1 -19.65 -16.25 -17.03
CA ASP A 1 -20.53 -15.08 -16.85
C ASP A 1 -20.58 -14.68 -15.39
N VAL A 2 -19.87 -13.64 -15.05
CA VAL A 2 -19.92 -13.05 -13.72
C VAL A 2 -21.15 -12.14 -13.66
N ALA A 3 -22.08 -12.45 -12.76
CA ALA A 3 -23.25 -11.61 -12.55
C ALA A 3 -22.81 -10.17 -12.23
N PRO A 4 -23.42 -9.12 -12.86
CA PRO A 4 -23.05 -7.73 -12.59
C PRO A 4 -23.12 -7.32 -11.11
N SER A 5 -23.99 -7.96 -10.33
CA SER A 5 -24.16 -7.74 -8.90
C SER A 5 -23.02 -8.31 -8.05
N ARG A 6 -22.20 -9.23 -8.56
CA ARG A 6 -21.12 -9.87 -7.82
C ARG A 6 -20.03 -8.87 -7.39
N GLY A 7 -19.59 -8.02 -8.33
CA GLY A 7 -18.61 -6.98 -8.04
C GLY A 7 -19.11 -5.99 -7.00
N LEU A 8 -20.39 -5.63 -7.05
CA LEU A 8 -21.01 -4.70 -6.11
C LEU A 8 -21.08 -5.29 -4.69
N GLY A 9 -21.43 -6.57 -4.58
CA GLY A 9 -21.44 -7.28 -3.29
C GLY A 9 -20.04 -7.31 -2.65
N ASP A 10 -19.01 -7.56 -3.44
CA ASP A 10 -17.63 -7.55 -2.97
C ASP A 10 -17.17 -6.15 -2.50
N VAL A 11 -17.61 -5.08 -3.17
CA VAL A 11 -17.35 -3.70 -2.74
C VAL A 11 -17.97 -3.43 -1.38
N TYR A 12 -19.23 -3.77 -1.18
CA TYR A 12 -19.92 -3.57 0.10
C TYR A 12 -19.28 -4.36 1.24
N LYS A 13 -18.88 -5.60 0.98
CA LYS A 13 -18.20 -6.44 1.96
C LYS A 13 -16.87 -5.82 2.39
N ARG A 14 -16.08 -5.33 1.45
CA ARG A 14 -14.79 -4.68 1.75
C ARG A 14 -14.98 -3.38 2.50
N GLN A 15 -15.94 -2.55 2.12
CA GLN A 15 -16.29 -1.34 2.86
C GLN A 15 -16.71 -1.63 4.30
N MET A 16 -17.49 -2.67 4.51
CA MET A 16 -17.90 -3.10 5.85
C MET A 16 -16.68 -3.49 6.69
N VAL A 17 -15.77 -4.28 6.16
CA VAL A 17 -14.53 -4.67 6.85
C VAL A 17 -13.68 -3.45 7.16
N GLU A 18 -13.51 -2.54 6.19
CA GLU A 18 -12.74 -1.30 6.37
C GLU A 18 -13.30 -0.43 7.50
N ASN A 19 -14.61 -0.30 7.59
CA ASN A 19 -15.27 0.53 8.59
C ASN A 19 -15.26 -0.11 9.98
N LEU A 20 -15.42 -1.42 10.08
CA LEU A 20 -15.53 -2.12 11.36
C LEU A 20 -14.18 -2.51 11.96
N ALA A 21 -13.17 -2.77 11.14
CA ALA A 21 -11.87 -3.23 11.63
C ALA A 21 -11.20 -2.25 12.61
N PRO A 22 -11.17 -0.93 12.38
CA PRO A 22 -10.60 0.02 13.33
C PRO A 22 -11.27 -0.01 14.70
N GLU A 23 -12.59 -0.12 14.73
CA GLU A 23 -13.38 -0.19 15.97
C GLU A 23 -13.07 -1.48 16.75
N VAL A 24 -13.04 -2.62 16.07
CA VAL A 24 -12.73 -3.92 16.68
C VAL A 24 -11.28 -3.96 17.19
N ILE A 25 -10.34 -3.40 16.44
CA ILE A 25 -8.93 -3.32 16.85
C ILE A 25 -8.77 -2.44 18.07
N ALA A 26 -9.43 -1.27 18.10
CA ALA A 26 -9.42 -0.38 19.24
C ALA A 26 -9.96 -1.09 20.51
N GLU A 27 -11.07 -1.77 20.40
CA GLU A 27 -11.71 -2.48 21.51
C GLU A 27 -10.89 -3.67 22.00
N LYS A 28 -10.39 -4.51 21.09
CA LYS A 28 -9.72 -5.78 21.44
C LYS A 28 -8.25 -5.62 21.79
N ARG A 29 -7.56 -4.67 21.18
CA ARG A 29 -6.11 -4.45 21.33
C ARG A 29 -5.77 -3.17 22.09
N HIS A 30 -6.75 -2.38 22.46
CA HIS A 30 -6.57 -1.08 23.12
C HIS A 30 -5.66 -0.14 22.30
N ILE A 31 -5.77 -0.21 20.97
CA ILE A 31 -5.05 0.65 20.03
C ILE A 31 -6.01 1.73 19.55
N TYR A 32 -5.83 2.95 20.04
CA TYR A 32 -6.71 4.07 19.76
C TYR A 32 -6.17 5.06 18.71
N LYS A 33 -4.96 4.85 18.22
CA LYS A 33 -4.45 5.57 17.05
C LYS A 33 -5.18 5.09 15.80
N GLY A 34 -5.34 5.97 14.82
CA GLY A 34 -5.99 5.65 13.56
C GLY A 34 -5.38 4.43 12.89
N VAL A 35 -6.24 3.49 12.52
CA VAL A 35 -5.88 2.30 11.74
C VAL A 35 -6.63 2.39 10.42
N SER A 36 -5.92 2.24 9.32
CA SER A 36 -6.50 2.26 7.97
C SER A 36 -5.98 1.08 7.14
N ALA A 37 -6.78 0.68 6.16
CA ALA A 37 -6.36 -0.32 5.20
C ALA A 37 -5.22 0.22 4.33
N ASN A 38 -4.25 -0.63 3.98
CA ASN A 38 -3.24 -0.28 3.00
C ASN A 38 -3.77 -0.52 1.57
N VAL A 39 -2.96 -0.17 0.58
CA VAL A 39 -3.33 -0.32 -0.83
C VAL A 39 -3.68 -1.75 -1.22
N ASP A 40 -3.07 -2.74 -0.58
CA ASP A 40 -3.27 -4.15 -0.91
C ASP A 40 -4.69 -4.63 -0.62
N PHE A 41 -5.40 -3.95 0.25
CA PHE A 41 -6.78 -4.30 0.59
C PHE A 41 -7.73 -4.18 -0.61
N TYR A 42 -7.57 -3.14 -1.42
CA TYR A 42 -8.40 -2.92 -2.60
C TYR A 42 -7.76 -3.37 -3.91
N SER A 43 -6.44 -3.36 -4.01
CA SER A 43 -5.75 -3.78 -5.24
C SER A 43 -6.03 -5.24 -5.60
N GLY A 44 -6.12 -6.12 -4.62
CA GLY A 44 -6.52 -7.51 -4.85
C GLY A 44 -7.92 -7.63 -5.46
N PHE A 45 -8.85 -6.81 -5.00
CA PHE A 45 -10.18 -6.73 -5.59
C PHE A 45 -10.14 -6.25 -7.05
N VAL A 46 -9.39 -5.19 -7.33
CA VAL A 46 -9.23 -4.65 -8.70
C VAL A 46 -8.62 -5.71 -9.62
N TYR A 47 -7.60 -6.42 -9.19
CA TYR A 47 -6.98 -7.49 -9.98
C TYR A 47 -7.94 -8.63 -10.26
N SER A 48 -8.76 -9.00 -9.28
CA SER A 48 -9.81 -10.01 -9.46
C SER A 48 -10.85 -9.56 -10.49
N MET A 49 -11.25 -8.30 -10.50
CA MET A 49 -12.18 -7.75 -11.48
C MET A 49 -11.60 -7.65 -12.89
N LEU A 50 -10.27 -7.59 -13.01
CA LEU A 50 -9.55 -7.63 -14.28
C LEU A 50 -9.21 -9.06 -14.73
N ASP A 51 -9.72 -10.07 -14.04
CA ASP A 51 -9.46 -11.49 -14.32
C ASP A 51 -7.98 -11.86 -14.28
N ILE A 52 -7.19 -11.16 -13.47
CA ILE A 52 -5.79 -11.50 -13.25
C ILE A 52 -5.73 -12.71 -12.33
N PRO A 53 -5.00 -13.78 -12.69
CA PRO A 53 -4.81 -14.94 -11.84
C PRO A 53 -4.18 -14.57 -10.50
N LEU A 54 -4.63 -15.21 -9.43
CA LEU A 54 -4.15 -14.94 -8.08
C LEU A 54 -2.62 -15.09 -7.94
N GLU A 55 -2.05 -16.04 -8.66
CA GLU A 55 -0.62 -16.32 -8.67
C GLU A 55 0.23 -15.14 -9.18
N LEU A 56 -0.37 -14.21 -9.93
CA LEU A 56 0.32 -13.04 -10.47
C LEU A 56 0.25 -11.79 -9.59
N TYR A 57 -0.52 -11.80 -8.51
CA TYR A 57 -0.69 -10.59 -7.67
C TYR A 57 0.64 -10.13 -7.07
N THR A 58 1.37 -11.00 -6.41
CA THR A 58 2.70 -10.67 -5.87
C THR A 58 3.74 -10.35 -6.96
N PRO A 59 3.84 -11.12 -8.06
CA PRO A 59 4.72 -10.76 -9.16
C PRO A 59 4.47 -9.38 -9.76
N ILE A 60 3.22 -8.93 -9.87
CA ILE A 60 2.89 -7.59 -10.36
C ILE A 60 3.49 -6.50 -9.46
N PHE A 61 3.38 -6.65 -8.15
CA PHE A 61 4.02 -5.74 -7.19
C PHE A 61 5.55 -5.76 -7.31
N ALA A 62 6.14 -6.95 -7.49
CA ALA A 62 7.58 -7.09 -7.67
C ALA A 62 8.07 -6.37 -8.94
N ILE A 63 7.35 -6.51 -10.06
CA ILE A 63 7.66 -5.79 -11.31
C ILE A 63 7.68 -4.28 -11.08
N ALA A 64 6.69 -3.74 -10.39
CA ALA A 64 6.60 -2.32 -10.11
C ALA A 64 7.73 -1.80 -9.19
N ARG A 65 8.27 -2.66 -8.34
CA ARG A 65 9.29 -2.30 -7.33
C ARG A 65 10.72 -2.60 -7.74
N ILE A 66 10.94 -3.39 -8.79
CA ILE A 66 12.29 -3.86 -9.14
C ILE A 66 13.28 -2.72 -9.41
N VAL A 67 12.83 -1.62 -9.97
CA VAL A 67 13.67 -0.45 -10.21
C VAL A 67 14.13 0.17 -8.90
N GLY A 68 13.21 0.37 -7.96
CA GLY A 68 13.53 0.89 -6.62
C GLY A 68 14.45 -0.04 -5.83
N TRP A 69 14.17 -1.34 -5.87
CA TRP A 69 15.04 -2.33 -5.23
C TRP A 69 16.44 -2.33 -5.84
N SER A 70 16.55 -2.19 -7.14
CA SER A 70 17.86 -2.12 -7.83
C SER A 70 18.63 -0.88 -7.41
N ALA A 71 17.98 0.28 -7.31
CA ALA A 71 18.59 1.51 -6.85
C ALA A 71 19.11 1.38 -5.39
N HIS A 72 18.30 0.85 -4.49
CA HIS A 72 18.70 0.60 -3.10
C HIS A 72 19.85 -0.40 -3.01
N ARG A 73 19.82 -1.45 -3.83
CA ARG A 73 20.91 -2.44 -3.87
C ARG A 73 22.22 -1.82 -4.34
N MET A 74 22.18 -0.96 -5.33
CA MET A 74 23.36 -0.24 -5.79
C MET A 74 23.94 0.65 -4.68
N GLU A 75 23.12 1.40 -3.98
CA GLU A 75 23.57 2.21 -2.83
C GLU A 75 24.17 1.34 -1.72
N GLU A 76 23.54 0.23 -1.41
CA GLU A 76 24.02 -0.72 -0.41
C GLU A 76 25.41 -1.26 -0.77
N LEU A 77 25.62 -1.65 -2.02
CA LEU A 77 26.93 -2.16 -2.49
C LEU A 77 28.04 -1.10 -2.44
N VAL A 78 27.70 0.17 -2.63
CA VAL A 78 28.66 1.27 -2.62
C VAL A 78 28.98 1.73 -1.20
N ASN A 79 28.01 1.78 -0.31
CA ASN A 79 28.11 2.52 0.95
C ASN A 79 28.05 1.67 2.21
N MET A 80 27.54 0.43 2.16
CA MET A 80 27.13 -0.27 3.39
C MET A 80 27.46 -1.76 3.39
N ASP A 81 27.89 -2.24 4.55
CA ASP A 81 28.14 -3.66 4.80
C ASP A 81 27.04 -4.32 5.66
N LYS A 82 26.01 -3.60 6.03
CA LYS A 82 25.00 -4.06 6.99
C LYS A 82 23.61 -3.66 6.59
N ILE A 83 22.60 -4.32 7.18
CA ILE A 83 21.18 -4.04 6.93
C ILE A 83 20.88 -2.58 7.27
N ILE A 84 20.33 -1.88 6.30
CA ILE A 84 19.87 -0.50 6.45
C ILE A 84 18.49 -0.50 7.11
N ARG A 85 18.37 0.12 8.27
CA ARG A 85 17.11 0.34 8.98
C ARG A 85 16.97 1.83 9.29
N PRO A 86 16.59 2.66 8.30
CA PRO A 86 16.56 4.09 8.49
C PRO A 86 15.46 4.52 9.46
N ALA A 87 15.80 5.44 10.35
CA ALA A 87 14.83 6.25 11.05
C ALA A 87 14.65 7.53 10.23
N TYR A 88 13.44 7.77 9.74
CA TYR A 88 13.18 8.89 8.86
C TYR A 88 13.03 10.19 9.67
N ARG A 89 13.94 11.10 9.45
CA ARG A 89 13.83 12.48 9.93
C ARG A 89 14.24 13.40 8.79
N SER A 90 13.35 14.30 8.40
CA SER A 90 13.71 15.32 7.43
C SER A 90 14.74 16.24 8.01
N ILE A 91 15.85 16.43 7.31
CA ILE A 91 16.88 17.42 7.64
C ILE A 91 16.70 18.72 6.88
N MET A 92 15.75 18.75 5.94
CA MET A 92 15.39 19.95 5.18
C MET A 92 14.35 20.74 5.95
N PRO A 93 14.38 22.09 5.88
CA PRO A 93 13.30 22.90 6.41
C PRO A 93 12.02 22.60 5.66
N GLU A 94 10.90 22.70 6.37
CA GLU A 94 9.58 22.56 5.77
C GLU A 94 9.38 23.63 4.70
N LYS A 95 8.96 23.21 3.51
CA LYS A 95 8.68 24.10 2.40
C LYS A 95 7.20 24.03 2.06
N ALA A 96 6.62 25.19 1.78
CA ALA A 96 5.26 25.26 1.27
C ALA A 96 5.15 24.56 -0.09
N TYR A 97 4.03 23.91 -0.32
CA TYR A 97 3.73 23.34 -1.63
C TYR A 97 3.55 24.46 -2.66
N VAL A 98 4.23 24.35 -3.78
CA VAL A 98 4.08 25.25 -4.92
C VAL A 98 3.40 24.49 -6.06
N PRO A 99 2.24 24.94 -6.55
CA PRO A 99 1.56 24.33 -7.68
C PRO A 99 2.47 24.29 -8.93
N LEU A 100 2.20 23.35 -9.83
CA LEU A 100 3.03 23.14 -11.02
C LEU A 100 3.09 24.41 -11.89
N GLU A 101 1.98 25.13 -11.97
CA GLU A 101 1.83 26.36 -12.77
C GLU A 101 2.65 27.54 -12.22
N GLU A 102 3.10 27.45 -10.98
CA GLU A 102 3.85 28.49 -10.28
C GLU A 102 5.34 28.14 -10.07
N ARG A 103 5.79 27.03 -10.62
CA ARG A 103 7.19 26.55 -10.50
C ARG A 103 8.09 27.14 -11.59
#